data_1fc27a0a5e6721fe41590d785d134133
#
_entry.id   1fc27a0a5e6721fe41590d785d134133
#
_cell.length_a   1.000
_cell.length_b   1.000
_cell.length_c   1.000
_cell.angle_alpha   90.00
_cell.angle_beta   90.00
_cell.angle_gamma   90.00
#
_symmetry.space_group_name_H-M   'P 1'
#
loop_
_entity.id
_entity.type
_entity.pdbx_description
1 polymer ?
#
loop_
_entity_poly.entity_id
_entity_poly.type
_entity_poly.pdbx_seq_one_letter_code
_entity_poly.pdbx_strand_id
1 'polypeptide(L)'
;AISFETEALTVNEMAERIKEISSKFPYFVYEKDGKILGYCYAHQWKERAAYSKTLETTIYIDKDATRQGLGRIMVKLLIDLCRNEGYRALIACITQGNEASIKMHESLGFKQVSEFKEVGFKFDTWLDVVDLELLL
;
A
#
# COMPACT_ATOMS: atom_id res chain seq x y z
N ALA A 1 7.89 -4.91 6.85
CA ALA A 1 6.70 -5.40 6.17
C ALA A 1 7.07 -6.37 5.06
N ILE A 2 6.28 -7.41 4.89
CA ILE A 2 6.47 -8.36 3.80
C ILE A 2 5.80 -7.77 2.56
N SER A 3 6.59 -7.57 1.52
CA SER A 3 6.09 -7.11 0.21
C SER A 3 6.70 -7.98 -0.87
N PHE A 4 6.21 -7.90 -2.10
CA PHE A 4 6.78 -8.66 -3.20
C PHE A 4 8.03 -7.99 -3.81
N GLU A 5 8.46 -6.88 -3.29
CA GLU A 5 9.75 -6.30 -3.64
C GLU A 5 10.84 -7.02 -2.88
N THR A 6 11.81 -7.60 -3.58
CA THR A 6 12.88 -8.41 -3.00
C THR A 6 14.09 -7.59 -2.56
N GLU A 7 14.19 -6.33 -3.00
CA GLU A 7 15.29 -5.43 -2.70
C GLU A 7 14.77 -4.05 -2.34
N ALA A 8 15.50 -3.35 -1.48
CA ALA A 8 15.19 -1.96 -1.18
C ALA A 8 15.42 -1.10 -2.43
N LEU A 9 14.52 -0.18 -2.69
CA LEU A 9 14.66 0.75 -3.81
C LEU A 9 15.80 1.73 -3.54
N THR A 10 16.58 2.03 -4.57
CA THR A 10 17.55 3.12 -4.52
C THR A 10 16.80 4.46 -4.52
N VAL A 11 17.50 5.54 -4.15
CA VAL A 11 16.93 6.89 -4.18
C VAL A 11 16.48 7.25 -5.61
N ASN A 12 17.27 6.89 -6.62
CA ASN A 12 16.93 7.17 -8.01
C ASN A 12 15.71 6.36 -8.48
N GLU A 13 15.65 5.08 -8.12
CA GLU A 13 14.51 4.23 -8.44
C GLU A 13 13.24 4.76 -7.77
N MET A 14 13.34 5.21 -6.53
CA MET A 14 12.22 5.79 -5.82
C MET A 14 11.75 7.08 -6.49
N ALA A 15 12.68 7.96 -6.88
CA ALA A 15 12.35 9.21 -7.56
C ALA A 15 11.64 8.95 -8.89
N GLU A 16 12.08 7.96 -9.67
CA GLU A 16 11.42 7.58 -10.91
C GLU A 16 10.01 7.05 -10.67
N ARG A 17 9.84 6.20 -9.66
CA ARG A 17 8.54 5.65 -9.29
C ARG A 17 7.57 6.75 -8.85
N ILE A 18 8.03 7.67 -7.99
CA ILE A 18 7.22 8.80 -7.53
C ILE A 18 6.77 9.65 -8.72
N LYS A 19 7.68 9.97 -9.62
CA LYS A 19 7.40 10.78 -10.80
C LYS A 19 6.35 10.12 -11.69
N GLU A 20 6.48 8.82 -11.91
CA GLU A 20 5.56 8.06 -12.75
C GLU A 20 4.16 7.96 -12.14
N ILE A 21 4.06 7.61 -10.86
CA ILE A 21 2.77 7.37 -10.20
C ILE A 21 2.11 8.68 -9.77
N SER A 22 2.85 9.61 -9.17
CA SER A 22 2.28 10.85 -8.62
C SER A 22 1.73 11.79 -9.69
N SER A 23 2.13 11.61 -10.95
CA SER A 23 1.55 12.39 -12.05
C SER A 23 0.07 12.09 -12.26
N LYS A 24 -0.40 10.92 -11.80
CA LYS A 24 -1.78 10.44 -12.02
C LYS A 24 -2.52 10.12 -10.72
N PHE A 25 -1.80 9.68 -9.70
CA PHE A 25 -2.39 9.12 -8.48
C PHE A 25 -1.72 9.68 -7.23
N PRO A 26 -2.41 9.65 -6.08
CA PRO A 26 -1.83 10.07 -4.80
C PRO A 26 -0.59 9.27 -4.41
N TYR A 27 0.42 9.99 -3.95
CA TYR A 27 1.68 9.38 -3.51
C TYR A 27 2.24 10.20 -2.34
N PHE A 28 2.62 9.52 -1.25
CA PHE A 28 3.23 10.14 -0.08
C PHE A 28 4.54 9.46 0.27
N VAL A 29 5.50 10.27 0.69
CA VAL A 29 6.79 9.79 1.19
C VAL A 29 7.01 10.40 2.56
N TYR A 30 7.48 9.58 3.50
CA TYR A 30 7.93 10.08 4.80
C TYR A 30 9.45 10.11 4.82
N GLU A 31 9.99 11.30 5.00
CA GLU A 31 11.43 11.53 5.05
C GLU A 31 11.80 12.11 6.41
N LYS A 32 12.88 11.62 6.98
CA LYS A 32 13.45 12.13 8.22
C LYS A 32 14.97 12.13 8.10
N ASP A 33 15.59 13.29 8.36
CA ASP A 33 17.04 13.46 8.31
C ASP A 33 17.67 12.99 7.00
N GLY A 34 17.02 13.28 5.88
CA GLY A 34 17.49 12.91 4.55
C GLY A 34 17.26 11.45 4.17
N LYS A 35 16.62 10.66 5.03
CA LYS A 35 16.34 9.25 4.78
C LYS A 35 14.86 9.02 4.58
N ILE A 36 14.50 8.25 3.55
CA ILE A 36 13.12 7.85 3.31
C ILE A 36 12.81 6.67 4.24
N LEU A 37 11.88 6.87 5.17
CA LEU A 37 11.47 5.86 6.14
C LEU A 37 10.17 5.16 5.77
N GLY A 38 9.47 5.65 4.77
CA GLY A 38 8.26 5.00 4.31
C GLY A 38 7.69 5.68 3.09
N TYR A 39 6.85 4.96 2.36
CA TYR A 39 6.08 5.52 1.27
C TYR A 39 4.73 4.82 1.18
N CYS A 40 3.78 5.50 0.57
CA CYS A 40 2.43 4.99 0.43
C CYS A 40 1.84 5.64 -0.82
N TYR A 41 1.21 4.83 -1.65
CA TYR A 41 0.58 5.34 -2.85
C TYR A 41 -0.62 4.49 -3.24
N ALA A 42 -1.42 5.05 -4.14
CA ALA A 42 -2.52 4.34 -4.76
C ALA A 42 -2.32 4.36 -6.27
N HIS A 43 -2.72 3.30 -6.94
CA HIS A 43 -2.71 3.22 -8.39
C HIS A 43 -3.94 2.47 -8.87
N GLN A 44 -4.17 2.48 -10.18
CA GLN A 44 -5.34 1.82 -10.76
C GLN A 44 -5.33 0.33 -10.40
N TRP A 45 -6.46 -0.15 -9.86
CA TRP A 45 -6.61 -1.55 -9.47
C TRP A 45 -6.67 -2.47 -10.67
N LYS A 46 -7.47 -2.10 -11.67
CA LYS A 46 -7.61 -2.82 -12.94
C LYS A 46 -7.73 -1.82 -14.08
N GLU A 47 -7.22 -2.16 -15.24
CA GLU A 47 -7.10 -1.21 -16.35
C GLU A 47 -8.40 -0.81 -17.03
N ARG A 48 -9.48 -1.57 -16.87
CA ARG A 48 -10.75 -1.27 -17.53
C ARG A 48 -11.41 -0.02 -16.96
N ALA A 49 -12.03 0.77 -17.83
CA ALA A 49 -12.71 2.01 -17.47
C ALA A 49 -13.77 1.82 -16.36
N ALA A 50 -14.42 0.66 -16.33
CA ALA A 50 -15.40 0.33 -15.29
C ALA A 50 -14.79 0.38 -13.87
N TYR A 51 -13.48 0.19 -13.74
CA TYR A 51 -12.78 0.17 -12.46
C TYR A 51 -12.03 1.46 -12.16
N SER A 52 -12.29 2.54 -12.91
CA SER A 52 -11.54 3.80 -12.80
C SER A 52 -11.67 4.50 -11.45
N LYS A 53 -12.68 4.16 -10.66
CA LYS A 53 -12.90 4.73 -9.33
C LYS A 53 -12.42 3.84 -8.19
N THR A 54 -11.72 2.76 -8.50
CA THR A 54 -11.12 1.84 -7.54
C THR A 54 -9.61 1.87 -7.69
N LEU A 55 -8.91 2.09 -6.58
CA LEU A 55 -7.45 2.10 -6.55
C LEU A 55 -6.93 0.99 -5.65
N GLU A 56 -5.78 0.45 -6.01
CA GLU A 56 -5.02 -0.45 -5.15
C GLU A 56 -3.99 0.38 -4.39
N THR A 57 -3.89 0.15 -3.09
CA THR A 57 -2.94 0.87 -2.23
C THR A 57 -1.70 0.04 -2.00
N THR A 58 -0.57 0.72 -1.87
CA THR A 58 0.70 0.11 -1.48
C THR A 58 1.31 0.94 -0.37
N ILE A 59 1.80 0.29 0.66
CA ILE A 59 2.50 0.94 1.75
C ILE A 59 3.77 0.18 2.10
N TYR A 60 4.84 0.91 2.32
CA TYR A 60 6.10 0.38 2.82
C TYR A 60 6.59 1.25 3.95
N ILE A 61 7.00 0.63 5.05
CA ILE A 61 7.62 1.30 6.18
C ILE A 61 8.98 0.62 6.44
N ASP A 62 10.04 1.42 6.49
CA ASP A 62 11.36 0.92 6.85
C ASP A 62 11.28 0.25 8.23
N LYS A 63 12.01 -0.85 8.39
CA LYS A 63 11.98 -1.63 9.64
C LYS A 63 12.37 -0.80 10.87
N ASP A 64 13.21 0.22 10.68
CA ASP A 64 13.65 1.09 11.77
C ASP A 64 12.58 2.11 12.17
N ALA A 65 11.55 2.26 11.36
CA ALA A 65 10.44 3.19 11.61
C ALA A 65 9.12 2.47 11.93
N THR A 66 9.11 1.14 12.00
CA THR A 66 7.91 0.39 12.39
C THR A 66 7.59 0.63 13.86
N ARG A 67 6.32 0.38 14.25
CA ARG A 67 5.82 0.57 15.61
C ARG A 67 5.69 2.03 16.08
N GLN A 68 5.84 2.99 15.17
CA GLN A 68 5.65 4.41 15.48
C GLN A 68 4.27 4.92 15.05
N GLY A 69 3.39 4.03 14.61
CA GLY A 69 2.07 4.42 14.09
C GLY A 69 2.14 5.11 12.74
N LEU A 70 3.30 5.13 12.09
CA LEU A 70 3.51 5.82 10.83
C LEU A 70 2.65 5.26 9.70
N GLY A 71 2.56 3.92 9.62
CA GLY A 71 1.74 3.27 8.59
C GLY A 71 0.29 3.71 8.64
N ARG A 72 -0.28 3.75 9.83
CA ARG A 72 -1.67 4.18 10.02
C ARG A 72 -1.86 5.63 9.61
N ILE A 73 -0.93 6.51 9.99
CA ILE A 73 -0.97 7.93 9.63
C ILE A 73 -0.93 8.09 8.10
N MET A 74 -0.02 7.40 7.44
CA MET A 74 0.16 7.52 5.99
C MET A 74 -1.04 6.98 5.22
N VAL A 75 -1.58 5.83 5.61
CA VAL A 75 -2.76 5.26 4.97
C VAL A 75 -3.98 6.15 5.21
N LYS A 76 -4.12 6.73 6.41
CA LYS A 76 -5.19 7.67 6.70
C LYS A 76 -5.15 8.90 5.79
N LEU A 77 -3.96 9.45 5.55
CA LEU A 77 -3.77 10.56 4.61
C LEU A 77 -4.18 10.16 3.20
N LEU A 78 -3.78 8.95 2.78
CA LEU A 78 -4.13 8.43 1.46
C LEU A 78 -5.64 8.26 1.31
N ILE A 79 -6.30 7.73 2.33
CA ILE A 79 -7.76 7.58 2.36
C ILE A 79 -8.44 8.93 2.18
N ASP A 80 -8.03 9.92 2.95
CA ASP A 80 -8.65 11.25 2.91
C ASP A 80 -8.46 11.92 1.54
N LEU A 81 -7.27 11.80 0.97
CA LEU A 81 -7.01 12.37 -0.35
C LEU A 81 -7.82 11.66 -1.45
N CYS A 82 -7.88 10.34 -1.43
CA CYS A 82 -8.66 9.58 -2.40
C CYS A 82 -10.15 9.89 -2.29
N ARG A 83 -10.65 10.05 -1.07
CA ARG A 83 -12.05 10.44 -0.85
C ARG A 83 -12.33 11.82 -1.45
N ASN A 84 -11.44 12.78 -1.20
CA ASN A 84 -11.58 14.14 -1.73
C ASN A 84 -11.51 14.19 -3.25
N GLU A 85 -10.75 13.30 -3.87
CA GLU A 85 -10.62 13.24 -5.33
C GLU A 85 -11.74 12.44 -6.01
N GLY A 86 -12.68 11.91 -5.24
CA GLY A 86 -13.87 11.25 -5.79
C GLY A 86 -13.72 9.77 -6.09
N TYR A 87 -12.67 9.12 -5.59
CA TYR A 87 -12.56 7.67 -5.72
C TYR A 87 -13.58 6.97 -4.80
N ARG A 88 -13.94 5.75 -5.17
CA ARG A 88 -15.02 5.02 -4.48
C ARG A 88 -14.54 3.91 -3.58
N ALA A 89 -13.48 3.19 -3.97
CA ALA A 89 -13.00 2.04 -3.24
C ALA A 89 -11.48 1.95 -3.25
N LEU A 90 -10.92 1.48 -2.15
CA LEU A 90 -9.50 1.17 -2.04
C LEU A 90 -9.34 -0.31 -1.73
N ILE A 91 -8.39 -0.96 -2.40
CA ILE A 91 -8.06 -2.36 -2.20
C ILE A 91 -6.62 -2.44 -1.70
N ALA A 92 -6.41 -3.09 -0.56
CA ALA A 92 -5.08 -3.37 -0.02
C ALA A 92 -4.80 -4.85 -0.16
N CYS A 93 -3.75 -5.19 -0.91
CA CYS A 93 -3.32 -6.57 -1.11
C CYS A 93 -2.20 -6.86 -0.11
N ILE A 94 -2.45 -7.75 0.85
CA ILE A 94 -1.56 -7.99 1.98
C ILE A 94 -1.18 -9.46 2.06
N THR A 95 0.11 -9.73 2.21
CA THR A 95 0.60 -11.09 2.41
C THR A 95 0.13 -11.63 3.75
N GLN A 96 -0.42 -12.84 3.74
CA GLN A 96 -0.81 -13.54 4.96
C GLN A 96 0.43 -13.70 5.87
N GLY A 97 0.25 -13.47 7.16
CA GLY A 97 1.35 -13.44 8.12
C GLY A 97 1.80 -12.03 8.47
N ASN A 98 1.43 -11.02 7.68
CA ASN A 98 1.69 -9.63 8.02
C ASN A 98 0.53 -9.09 8.86
N GLU A 99 0.40 -9.64 10.07
CA GLU A 99 -0.73 -9.35 10.96
C GLU A 99 -0.79 -7.88 11.38
N ALA A 100 0.36 -7.25 11.56
CA ALA A 100 0.41 -5.84 11.93
C ALA A 100 -0.23 -4.96 10.87
N SER A 101 0.04 -5.24 9.58
CA SER A 101 -0.55 -4.49 8.47
C SER A 101 -2.05 -4.77 8.36
N ILE A 102 -2.45 -6.03 8.49
CA ILE A 102 -3.87 -6.40 8.43
C ILE A 102 -4.65 -5.68 9.54
N LYS A 103 -4.16 -5.72 10.77
CA LYS A 103 -4.80 -5.04 11.89
C LYS A 103 -4.86 -3.53 11.72
N MET A 104 -3.79 -2.94 11.21
CA MET A 104 -3.75 -1.50 10.96
C MET A 104 -4.82 -1.11 9.93
N HIS A 105 -4.92 -1.84 8.82
CA HIS A 105 -5.93 -1.58 7.80
C HIS A 105 -7.35 -1.79 8.34
N GLU A 106 -7.56 -2.84 9.12
CA GLU A 106 -8.86 -3.08 9.75
C GLU A 106 -9.24 -1.96 10.71
N SER A 107 -8.28 -1.39 11.43
CA SER A 107 -8.54 -0.26 12.33
C SER A 107 -9.00 0.99 11.58
N LEU A 108 -8.71 1.08 10.29
CA LEU A 108 -9.11 2.18 9.41
C LEU A 108 -10.41 1.88 8.66
N GLY A 109 -11.02 0.73 8.90
CA GLY A 109 -12.31 0.37 8.31
C GLY A 109 -12.24 -0.59 7.13
N PHE A 110 -11.05 -1.03 6.73
CA PHE A 110 -10.92 -2.05 5.69
C PHE A 110 -11.48 -3.38 6.16
N LYS A 111 -12.06 -4.14 5.24
CA LYS A 111 -12.60 -5.48 5.50
C LYS A 111 -12.02 -6.47 4.50
N GLN A 112 -11.71 -7.67 4.97
CA GLN A 112 -11.21 -8.72 4.11
C GLN A 112 -12.30 -9.18 3.14
N VAL A 113 -11.97 -9.20 1.85
CA VAL A 113 -12.91 -9.59 0.79
C VAL A 113 -12.44 -10.81 -0.01
N SER A 114 -11.19 -11.20 0.14
CA SER A 114 -10.67 -12.39 -0.53
C SER A 114 -9.50 -12.99 0.24
N GLU A 115 -9.21 -14.27 -0.07
CA GLU A 115 -8.00 -14.95 0.35
C GLU A 115 -7.56 -15.86 -0.78
N PHE A 116 -6.33 -15.68 -1.24
CA PHE A 116 -5.73 -16.52 -2.28
C PHE A 116 -4.60 -17.33 -1.70
N LYS A 117 -4.61 -18.63 -1.97
CA LYS A 117 -3.59 -19.55 -1.49
C LYS A 117 -2.45 -19.64 -2.48
N GLU A 118 -1.21 -19.57 -1.97
CA GLU A 118 0.02 -19.85 -2.70
C GLU A 118 0.17 -19.07 -4.01
N VAL A 119 -0.32 -17.81 -4.05
CA VAL A 119 -0.24 -16.97 -5.24
C VAL A 119 1.05 -16.15 -5.30
N GLY A 120 1.78 -16.01 -4.20
CA GLY A 120 3.06 -15.33 -4.15
C GLY A 120 4.19 -16.29 -3.80
N PHE A 121 5.39 -16.00 -4.29
CA PHE A 121 6.58 -16.78 -3.95
C PHE A 121 7.72 -15.84 -3.58
N LYS A 122 8.24 -15.95 -2.36
CA LYS A 122 9.31 -15.12 -1.86
C LYS A 122 10.06 -15.84 -0.74
N PHE A 123 11.38 -15.67 -0.70
CA PHE A 123 12.24 -16.34 0.30
C PHE A 123 12.04 -17.88 0.31
N ASP A 124 11.97 -18.48 -0.89
CA ASP A 124 11.75 -19.91 -1.10
C ASP A 124 10.46 -20.44 -0.44
N THR A 125 9.48 -19.56 -0.24
CA THR A 125 8.22 -19.91 0.41
C THR A 125 7.03 -19.43 -0.43
N TRP A 126 6.02 -20.27 -0.57
CA TRP A 126 4.75 -19.87 -1.15
C TRP A 126 3.95 -19.07 -0.13
N LEU A 127 3.39 -17.98 -0.58
CA LEU A 127 2.68 -17.05 0.29
C LEU A 127 1.23 -16.91 -0.12
N ASP A 128 0.35 -16.91 0.88
CA ASP A 128 -1.06 -16.58 0.70
C ASP A 128 -1.23 -15.08 0.73
N VAL A 129 -2.25 -14.58 0.04
CA VAL A 129 -2.52 -13.16 -0.05
C VAL A 129 -3.99 -12.91 0.26
N VAL A 130 -4.25 -11.90 1.07
CA VAL A 130 -5.61 -11.42 1.34
C VAL A 130 -5.79 -10.04 0.75
N ASP A 131 -6.99 -9.76 0.24
CA ASP A 131 -7.39 -8.43 -0.18
C ASP A 131 -8.32 -7.84 0.88
N LEU A 132 -8.03 -6.61 1.27
CA LEU A 132 -8.89 -5.84 2.17
C LEU A 132 -9.45 -4.67 1.39
N GLU A 133 -10.72 -4.36 1.61
CA GLU A 133 -11.42 -3.30 0.89
C GLU A 133 -11.97 -2.25 1.84
N LEU A 134 -11.84 -0.99 1.43
CA LEU A 134 -12.48 0.14 2.08
C LEU A 134 -13.35 0.89 1.06
N LEU A 135 -14.64 1.04 1.37
CA LEU A 135 -15.52 1.91 0.60
C LEU A 135 -15.42 3.34 1.14
N LEU A 136 -15.16 4.28 0.26
CA LEU A 136 -14.93 5.68 0.62
C LEU A 136 -16.19 6.51 0.73
#